data_11a34eef76c45b3bcac719139d9d5e02
#
_entry.id   11a34eef76c45b3bcac719139d9d5e02
#
_cell.length_a   1.000
_cell.length_b   1.000
_cell.length_c   1.000
_cell.angle_alpha   90.00
_cell.angle_beta   90.00
_cell.angle_gamma   90.00
#
_symmetry.space_group_name_H-M   'P 1'
#
loop_
_entity.id
_entity.type
_entity.pdbx_description
1 polymer ?
#
loop_
_entity_poly.entity_id
_entity_poly.type
_entity_poly.pdbx_seq_one_letter_code
_entity_poly.pdbx_strand_id
1 'polypeptide(L)'
;MQEETIVSPVRQPKPKWLRVKLPTGKKYTELRSLVDKYDLHTICTSGSCPNMGECWSEGTATFMILGNICTRSCGFCGVKTGRPETVDWEEPEKVARSIKLMAIKHAVITSVDRDDLKDMGTIVWGETVKAIRRMNPETTLETLIPDFQGREDLLDRIIDVHPEVVSHNMETVKRLTREVRIQAKYERSLGVLKYLKDNGISRTKSGIMLGLGETEDEVIQTLEDLRSVHLDIVTIGQYLQPSKKHLPVKQFITPDQFKKYEEIGLKMGFRHVESGALVRSSYKAQKHLT
;
A
#
# COMPACT_ATOMS: atom_id res chain seq x y z
N MET A 1 -29.63 -20.54 32.48
CA MET A 1 -28.92 -20.34 31.20
C MET A 1 -29.51 -19.08 30.60
N GLN A 2 -28.81 -17.96 30.69
CA GLN A 2 -29.24 -16.71 30.01
C GLN A 2 -28.72 -16.79 28.57
N GLU A 3 -29.62 -16.76 27.59
CA GLU A 3 -29.27 -16.63 26.18
C GLU A 3 -28.66 -15.26 25.96
N GLU A 4 -27.36 -15.20 25.73
CA GLU A 4 -26.70 -14.00 25.21
C GLU A 4 -27.24 -13.77 23.79
N THR A 5 -28.10 -12.78 23.65
CA THR A 5 -28.58 -12.31 22.37
C THR A 5 -27.40 -11.69 21.62
N ILE A 6 -26.87 -12.40 20.62
CA ILE A 6 -25.85 -11.89 19.70
C ILE A 6 -26.49 -10.77 18.88
N VAL A 7 -26.36 -9.53 19.35
CA VAL A 7 -26.75 -8.34 18.59
C VAL A 7 -25.77 -8.21 17.44
N SER A 8 -26.21 -8.52 16.22
CA SER A 8 -25.42 -8.27 15.00
C SER A 8 -25.02 -6.79 14.97
N PRO A 9 -23.73 -6.46 14.73
CA PRO A 9 -23.30 -5.08 14.69
C PRO A 9 -24.05 -4.32 13.60
N VAL A 10 -24.84 -3.32 14.00
CA VAL A 10 -25.57 -2.43 13.09
C VAL A 10 -24.53 -1.73 12.21
N ARG A 11 -24.58 -1.99 10.90
CA ARG A 11 -23.67 -1.39 9.92
C ARG A 11 -23.85 0.12 9.95
N GLN A 12 -22.91 0.85 10.54
CA GLN A 12 -22.94 2.31 10.54
C GLN A 12 -22.89 2.82 9.09
N PRO A 13 -23.80 3.72 8.67
CA PRO A 13 -23.76 4.30 7.34
C PRO A 13 -22.46 5.10 7.15
N LYS A 14 -21.85 4.98 5.97
CA LYS A 14 -20.63 5.75 5.66
C LYS A 14 -20.90 7.25 5.80
N PRO A 15 -20.12 7.99 6.60
CA PRO A 15 -20.28 9.42 6.77
C PRO A 15 -20.04 10.20 5.46
N LYS A 16 -20.52 11.45 5.41
CA LYS A 16 -20.45 12.28 4.18
C LYS A 16 -19.04 12.49 3.67
N TRP A 17 -18.04 12.60 4.55
CA TRP A 17 -16.63 12.82 4.16
C TRP A 17 -15.94 11.59 3.53
N LEU A 18 -16.57 10.41 3.56
CA LEU A 18 -16.13 9.22 2.86
C LEU A 18 -16.79 9.04 1.49
N ARG A 19 -17.60 10.02 1.04
CA ARG A 19 -18.19 9.98 -0.29
C ARG A 19 -17.18 10.49 -1.32
N VAL A 20 -16.99 9.72 -2.35
CA VAL A 20 -16.09 10.03 -3.46
C VAL A 20 -16.91 10.54 -4.64
N LYS A 21 -16.41 11.56 -5.33
CA LYS A 21 -16.96 11.96 -6.64
C LYS A 21 -16.53 10.91 -7.67
N LEU A 22 -17.44 10.48 -8.52
CA LEU A 22 -17.09 9.61 -9.63
C LEU A 22 -16.08 10.33 -10.54
N PRO A 23 -15.02 9.65 -10.98
CA PRO A 23 -14.04 10.25 -11.88
C PRO A 23 -14.69 10.47 -13.26
N THR A 24 -14.72 11.73 -13.72
CA THR A 24 -15.39 12.14 -14.96
C THR A 24 -14.46 12.86 -15.94
N GLY A 25 -13.17 12.98 -15.63
CA GLY A 25 -12.22 13.71 -16.46
C GLY A 25 -11.88 12.99 -17.78
N LYS A 26 -11.69 13.76 -18.88
CA LYS A 26 -11.33 13.23 -20.22
C LYS A 26 -10.12 12.30 -20.14
N LYS A 27 -9.05 12.73 -19.46
CA LYS A 27 -7.82 11.95 -19.27
C LYS A 27 -8.07 10.61 -18.54
N TYR A 28 -8.95 10.61 -17.53
CA TYR A 28 -9.35 9.37 -16.86
C TYR A 28 -10.05 8.40 -17.82
N THR A 29 -10.98 8.91 -18.62
CA THR A 29 -11.72 8.08 -19.60
C THR A 29 -10.79 7.50 -20.67
N GLU A 30 -9.84 8.28 -21.15
CA GLU A 30 -8.83 7.83 -22.11
C GLU A 30 -7.96 6.71 -21.51
N LEU A 31 -7.44 6.91 -20.29
CA LEU A 31 -6.63 5.91 -19.58
C LEU A 31 -7.44 4.64 -19.27
N ARG A 32 -8.70 4.79 -18.89
CA ARG A 32 -9.58 3.65 -18.65
C ARG A 32 -9.77 2.83 -19.93
N SER A 33 -10.01 3.49 -21.06
CA SER A 33 -10.13 2.83 -22.35
C SER A 33 -8.83 2.10 -22.76
N LEU A 34 -7.66 2.67 -22.45
CA LEU A 34 -6.38 2.00 -22.67
C LEU A 34 -6.23 0.74 -21.80
N VAL A 35 -6.57 0.85 -20.52
CA VAL A 35 -6.55 -0.29 -19.58
C VAL A 35 -7.43 -1.42 -20.10
N ASP A 36 -8.66 -1.11 -20.51
CA ASP A 36 -9.61 -2.11 -21.00
C ASP A 36 -9.18 -2.68 -22.37
N LYS A 37 -8.66 -1.84 -23.29
CA LYS A 37 -8.23 -2.25 -24.63
C LYS A 37 -7.01 -3.18 -24.63
N TYR A 38 -6.07 -2.93 -23.72
CA TYR A 38 -4.79 -3.65 -23.68
C TYR A 38 -4.70 -4.64 -22.51
N ASP A 39 -5.82 -4.89 -21.83
CA ASP A 39 -5.92 -5.79 -20.65
C ASP A 39 -4.83 -5.50 -19.59
N LEU A 40 -4.68 -4.21 -19.25
CA LEU A 40 -3.65 -3.77 -18.32
C LEU A 40 -4.10 -3.98 -16.87
N HIS A 41 -3.26 -4.58 -16.06
CA HIS A 41 -3.57 -4.88 -14.66
C HIS A 41 -3.04 -3.82 -13.70
N THR A 42 -3.98 -3.07 -13.07
CA THR A 42 -3.65 -2.13 -12.00
C THR A 42 -4.45 -2.45 -10.75
N ILE A 43 -3.83 -2.36 -9.58
CA ILE A 43 -4.55 -2.49 -8.31
C ILE A 43 -5.58 -1.36 -8.12
N CYS A 44 -5.40 -0.23 -8.81
CA CYS A 44 -6.36 0.86 -8.82
C CYS A 44 -7.71 0.43 -9.35
N THR A 45 -7.73 -0.41 -10.40
CA THR A 45 -8.95 -0.97 -11.02
C THR A 45 -9.52 -2.10 -10.19
N SER A 46 -8.72 -3.14 -9.91
CA SER A 46 -9.17 -4.34 -9.18
C SER A 46 -9.57 -4.03 -7.74
N GLY A 47 -8.91 -3.06 -7.09
CA GLY A 47 -9.22 -2.59 -5.75
C GLY A 47 -10.30 -1.53 -5.67
N SER A 48 -10.92 -1.10 -6.79
CA SER A 48 -11.92 -0.03 -6.83
C SER A 48 -11.49 1.22 -6.06
N CYS A 49 -10.25 1.66 -6.31
CA CYS A 49 -9.60 2.73 -5.56
C CYS A 49 -10.37 4.06 -5.72
N PRO A 50 -10.77 4.73 -4.61
CA PRO A 50 -11.52 5.98 -4.67
C PRO A 50 -10.74 7.14 -5.31
N ASN A 51 -9.41 7.07 -5.31
CA ASN A 51 -8.53 8.14 -5.78
C ASN A 51 -8.05 7.92 -7.24
N MET A 52 -8.51 6.85 -7.91
CA MET A 52 -8.03 6.45 -9.23
C MET A 52 -8.09 7.61 -10.25
N GLY A 53 -9.21 8.34 -10.29
CA GLY A 53 -9.39 9.45 -11.22
C GLY A 53 -8.40 10.60 -11.00
N GLU A 54 -8.13 10.95 -9.74
CA GLU A 54 -7.16 11.99 -9.37
C GLU A 54 -5.72 11.53 -9.70
N CYS A 55 -5.31 10.37 -9.17
CA CYS A 55 -3.96 9.83 -9.36
C CYS A 55 -3.61 9.64 -10.84
N TRP A 56 -4.48 9.03 -11.63
CA TRP A 56 -4.25 8.82 -13.06
C TRP A 56 -4.17 10.14 -13.82
N SER A 57 -5.00 11.12 -13.47
CA SER A 57 -4.93 12.46 -14.09
C SER A 57 -3.61 13.16 -13.80
N GLU A 58 -2.99 12.88 -12.65
CA GLU A 58 -1.68 13.38 -12.24
C GLU A 58 -0.50 12.54 -12.76
N GLY A 59 -0.78 11.43 -13.45
CA GLY A 59 0.25 10.54 -14.01
C GLY A 59 0.84 9.56 -13.01
N THR A 60 0.10 9.19 -11.96
CA THR A 60 0.48 8.18 -10.96
C THR A 60 -0.45 6.98 -11.05
N ALA A 61 0.10 5.76 -11.05
CA ALA A 61 -0.67 4.52 -10.99
C ALA A 61 0.07 3.47 -10.16
N THR A 62 -0.69 2.52 -9.60
CA THR A 62 -0.16 1.40 -8.83
C THR A 62 -0.41 0.10 -9.58
N PHE A 63 0.66 -0.63 -9.84
CA PHE A 63 0.64 -1.94 -10.51
C PHE A 63 0.93 -3.03 -9.49
N MET A 64 0.24 -4.16 -9.62
CA MET A 64 0.46 -5.33 -8.77
C MET A 64 1.11 -6.44 -9.59
N ILE A 65 2.21 -6.97 -9.09
CA ILE A 65 2.97 -8.06 -9.72
C ILE A 65 2.87 -9.37 -8.94
N LEU A 66 3.42 -10.44 -9.51
CA LEU A 66 3.40 -11.81 -8.97
C LEU A 66 2.01 -12.44 -8.93
N GLY A 67 1.12 -11.95 -9.82
CA GLY A 67 -0.24 -12.46 -9.97
C GLY A 67 -1.24 -11.82 -9.02
N ASN A 68 -2.38 -12.51 -8.80
CA ASN A 68 -3.55 -11.98 -8.08
C ASN A 68 -4.00 -12.85 -6.90
N ILE A 69 -3.21 -13.88 -6.53
CA ILE A 69 -3.46 -14.77 -5.39
C ILE A 69 -2.31 -14.64 -4.41
N CYS A 70 -2.62 -14.26 -3.17
CA CYS A 70 -1.65 -14.06 -2.11
C CYS A 70 -1.55 -15.33 -1.24
N THR A 71 -0.34 -15.67 -0.77
CA THR A 71 -0.14 -16.76 0.20
C THR A 71 -0.58 -16.38 1.61
N ARG A 72 -0.79 -15.08 1.89
CA ARG A 72 -1.18 -14.57 3.21
C ARG A 72 -2.64 -14.11 3.23
N SER A 73 -3.27 -14.24 4.43
CA SER A 73 -4.69 -13.95 4.66
C SER A 73 -4.89 -12.78 5.61
N CYS A 74 -4.45 -11.59 5.22
CA CYS A 74 -4.65 -10.39 6.04
C CYS A 74 -6.15 -10.03 6.13
N GLY A 75 -6.67 -9.83 7.35
CA GLY A 75 -8.10 -9.63 7.61
C GLY A 75 -8.71 -8.35 7.00
N PHE A 76 -7.87 -7.43 6.53
CA PHE A 76 -8.29 -6.18 5.89
C PHE A 76 -8.22 -6.21 4.36
N CYS A 77 -7.50 -7.16 3.77
CA CYS A 77 -7.10 -7.13 2.37
C CYS A 77 -8.11 -7.86 1.48
N GLY A 78 -8.58 -7.18 0.43
CA GLY A 78 -9.50 -7.74 -0.55
C GLY A 78 -8.87 -8.67 -1.60
N VAL A 79 -7.54 -8.85 -1.58
CA VAL A 79 -6.84 -9.76 -2.50
C VAL A 79 -7.18 -11.20 -2.15
N LYS A 80 -7.38 -12.03 -3.18
CA LYS A 80 -7.71 -13.44 -3.02
C LYS A 80 -6.56 -14.18 -2.34
N THR A 81 -6.87 -14.93 -1.29
CA THR A 81 -5.91 -15.81 -0.60
C THR A 81 -5.98 -17.22 -1.15
N GLY A 82 -4.84 -17.88 -1.28
CA GLY A 82 -4.77 -19.26 -1.74
C GLY A 82 -3.40 -19.69 -2.22
N ARG A 83 -3.37 -20.73 -3.05
CA ARG A 83 -2.16 -21.17 -3.73
C ARG A 83 -2.00 -20.37 -5.02
N PRO A 84 -0.94 -19.55 -5.15
CA PRO A 84 -0.69 -18.79 -6.37
C PRO A 84 -0.38 -19.71 -7.58
N GLU A 85 -0.59 -19.17 -8.76
CA GLU A 85 -0.16 -19.79 -10.00
C GLU A 85 1.37 -19.70 -10.17
N THR A 86 1.89 -20.38 -11.19
CA THR A 86 3.30 -20.28 -11.58
C THR A 86 3.64 -18.83 -11.94
N VAL A 87 4.91 -18.46 -11.70
CA VAL A 87 5.40 -17.12 -12.03
C VAL A 87 5.29 -16.86 -13.54
N ASP A 88 4.69 -15.74 -13.91
CA ASP A 88 4.70 -15.23 -15.29
C ASP A 88 5.97 -14.39 -15.50
N TRP A 89 6.96 -14.97 -16.16
CA TRP A 89 8.24 -14.29 -16.46
C TRP A 89 8.13 -13.18 -17.50
N GLU A 90 6.98 -13.03 -18.18
CA GLU A 90 6.70 -11.90 -19.07
C GLU A 90 6.06 -10.71 -18.34
N GLU A 91 5.60 -10.89 -17.08
CA GLU A 91 4.93 -9.85 -16.30
C GLU A 91 5.77 -8.57 -16.16
N PRO A 92 7.11 -8.61 -15.92
CA PRO A 92 7.95 -7.41 -15.91
C PRO A 92 7.84 -6.54 -17.16
N GLU A 93 7.90 -7.15 -18.33
CA GLU A 93 7.76 -6.44 -19.61
C GLU A 93 6.34 -5.92 -19.83
N LYS A 94 5.32 -6.68 -19.44
CA LYS A 94 3.90 -6.28 -19.54
C LYS A 94 3.65 -5.03 -18.66
N VAL A 95 4.18 -5.01 -17.43
CA VAL A 95 4.08 -3.85 -16.52
C VAL A 95 4.80 -2.64 -17.12
N ALA A 96 6.04 -2.79 -17.57
CA ALA A 96 6.81 -1.70 -18.17
C ALA A 96 6.12 -1.11 -19.40
N ARG A 97 5.52 -1.96 -20.25
CA ARG A 97 4.71 -1.54 -21.41
C ARG A 97 3.44 -0.80 -20.97
N SER A 98 2.77 -1.26 -19.93
CA SER A 98 1.58 -0.61 -19.39
C SER A 98 1.88 0.80 -18.91
N ILE A 99 2.99 0.99 -18.17
CA ILE A 99 3.47 2.28 -17.71
C ILE A 99 3.71 3.23 -18.90
N LYS A 100 4.34 2.72 -19.97
CA LYS A 100 4.60 3.49 -21.19
C LYS A 100 3.31 3.91 -21.90
N LEU A 101 2.39 2.97 -22.11
CA LEU A 101 1.10 3.23 -22.77
C LEU A 101 0.24 4.24 -22.00
N MET A 102 0.26 4.17 -20.67
CA MET A 102 -0.47 5.08 -19.79
C MET A 102 0.27 6.42 -19.57
N ALA A 103 1.48 6.59 -20.10
CA ALA A 103 2.35 7.75 -19.88
C ALA A 103 2.49 8.11 -18.39
N ILE A 104 2.72 7.11 -17.55
CA ILE A 104 2.85 7.27 -16.10
C ILE A 104 4.19 7.93 -15.77
N LYS A 105 4.14 9.00 -14.99
CA LYS A 105 5.32 9.76 -14.54
C LYS A 105 5.91 9.19 -13.24
N HIS A 106 5.05 8.67 -12.38
CA HIS A 106 5.44 8.02 -11.12
C HIS A 106 4.67 6.71 -10.97
N ALA A 107 5.37 5.59 -11.02
CA ALA A 107 4.77 4.27 -10.88
C ALA A 107 5.00 3.72 -9.47
N VAL A 108 3.94 3.25 -8.84
CA VAL A 108 4.03 2.46 -7.61
C VAL A 108 3.87 1.00 -7.97
N ILE A 109 4.86 0.18 -7.63
CA ILE A 109 4.81 -1.26 -7.82
C ILE A 109 4.54 -1.92 -6.47
N THR A 110 3.58 -2.83 -6.44
CA THR A 110 3.29 -3.67 -5.27
C THR A 110 3.15 -5.12 -5.70
N SER A 111 3.07 -6.05 -4.76
CA SER A 111 2.87 -7.46 -5.07
C SER A 111 1.93 -8.13 -4.10
N VAL A 112 1.48 -9.32 -4.46
CA VAL A 112 1.02 -10.33 -3.50
C VAL A 112 2.22 -10.90 -2.75
N ASP A 113 1.99 -11.48 -1.55
CA ASP A 113 3.03 -12.28 -0.88
C ASP A 113 3.17 -13.64 -1.57
N ARG A 114 4.40 -14.08 -1.76
CA ARG A 114 4.80 -15.34 -2.39
C ARG A 114 5.71 -16.15 -1.46
N ASP A 115 5.22 -16.41 -0.22
CA ASP A 115 5.94 -17.24 0.74
C ASP A 115 6.16 -18.69 0.26
N ASP A 116 5.52 -19.07 -0.85
CA ASP A 116 5.69 -20.34 -1.56
C ASP A 116 6.98 -20.42 -2.39
N LEU A 117 7.59 -19.27 -2.72
CA LEU A 117 8.83 -19.19 -3.47
C LEU A 117 10.04 -19.02 -2.52
N LYS A 118 11.17 -19.65 -2.87
CA LYS A 118 12.42 -19.55 -2.07
C LYS A 118 12.93 -18.12 -1.98
N ASP A 119 12.81 -17.35 -3.05
CA ASP A 119 13.19 -15.95 -3.16
C ASP A 119 12.03 -14.99 -2.86
N MET A 120 10.87 -15.51 -2.47
CA MET A 120 9.65 -14.74 -2.19
C MET A 120 9.26 -13.77 -3.32
N GLY A 121 9.68 -14.07 -4.56
CA GLY A 121 9.41 -13.27 -5.75
C GLY A 121 10.36 -12.09 -5.97
N THR A 122 11.43 -11.93 -5.18
CA THR A 122 12.36 -10.79 -5.31
C THR A 122 13.10 -10.75 -6.65
N ILE A 123 13.25 -11.88 -7.35
CA ILE A 123 13.80 -11.91 -8.71
C ILE A 123 12.85 -11.15 -9.66
N VAL A 124 11.55 -11.43 -9.60
CA VAL A 124 10.54 -10.74 -10.44
C VAL A 124 10.50 -9.25 -10.09
N TRP A 125 10.62 -8.88 -8.81
CA TRP A 125 10.74 -7.49 -8.39
C TRP A 125 11.91 -6.79 -9.08
N GLY A 126 13.10 -7.38 -9.02
CA GLY A 126 14.30 -6.84 -9.67
C GLY A 126 14.13 -6.69 -11.18
N GLU A 127 13.62 -7.72 -11.86
CA GLU A 127 13.39 -7.69 -13.31
C GLU A 127 12.31 -6.66 -13.69
N THR A 128 11.27 -6.48 -12.86
CA THR A 128 10.24 -5.46 -13.10
C THR A 128 10.83 -4.06 -13.05
N VAL A 129 11.62 -3.73 -12.03
CA VAL A 129 12.27 -2.41 -11.92
C VAL A 129 13.22 -2.17 -13.11
N LYS A 130 14.04 -3.17 -13.48
CA LYS A 130 14.94 -3.08 -14.64
C LYS A 130 14.18 -2.87 -15.97
N ALA A 131 13.08 -3.61 -16.19
CA ALA A 131 12.25 -3.46 -17.39
C ALA A 131 11.62 -2.06 -17.45
N ILE A 132 11.12 -1.54 -16.32
CA ILE A 132 10.55 -0.19 -16.26
C ILE A 132 11.63 0.85 -16.57
N ARG A 133 12.81 0.78 -15.95
CA ARG A 133 13.94 1.70 -16.20
C ARG A 133 14.35 1.71 -17.67
N ARG A 134 14.45 0.54 -18.29
CA ARG A 134 14.81 0.42 -19.70
C ARG A 134 13.78 1.03 -20.64
N MET A 135 12.49 0.81 -20.38
CA MET A 135 11.40 1.22 -21.26
C MET A 135 10.89 2.63 -20.99
N ASN A 136 11.03 3.11 -19.74
CA ASN A 136 10.49 4.37 -19.23
C ASN A 136 11.55 5.08 -18.37
N PRO A 137 12.65 5.56 -18.93
CA PRO A 137 13.79 6.09 -18.16
C PRO A 137 13.44 7.33 -17.30
N GLU A 138 12.41 8.09 -17.70
CA GLU A 138 11.95 9.28 -16.98
C GLU A 138 10.91 8.99 -15.88
N THR A 139 10.43 7.73 -15.80
CA THR A 139 9.44 7.35 -14.78
C THR A 139 10.14 7.06 -13.47
N THR A 140 9.74 7.78 -12.43
CA THR A 140 10.18 7.50 -11.05
C THR A 140 9.40 6.36 -10.43
N LEU A 141 10.03 5.62 -9.50
CA LEU A 141 9.50 4.38 -8.96
C LEU A 141 9.40 4.40 -7.42
N GLU A 142 8.25 3.96 -6.94
CA GLU A 142 8.06 3.51 -5.57
C GLU A 142 7.81 2.00 -5.57
N THR A 143 8.50 1.26 -4.70
CA THR A 143 8.25 -0.17 -4.48
C THR A 143 7.58 -0.36 -3.13
N LEU A 144 6.32 -0.83 -3.11
CA LEU A 144 5.59 -1.19 -1.89
C LEU A 144 5.73 -2.69 -1.66
N ILE A 145 6.73 -3.07 -0.90
CA ILE A 145 7.18 -4.45 -0.73
C ILE A 145 6.51 -5.18 0.45
N PRO A 146 6.39 -6.52 0.40
CA PRO A 146 6.12 -7.35 1.56
C PRO A 146 7.30 -7.35 2.55
N ASP A 147 7.14 -8.01 3.69
CA ASP A 147 8.21 -8.06 4.71
C ASP A 147 9.34 -9.07 4.38
N PHE A 148 9.21 -9.87 3.32
CA PHE A 148 10.12 -10.95 2.94
C PHE A 148 10.62 -11.76 4.15
N GLN A 149 9.77 -11.90 5.19
CA GLN A 149 10.07 -12.52 6.49
C GLN A 149 11.30 -11.92 7.21
N GLY A 150 11.70 -10.69 6.85
CA GLY A 150 12.86 -9.99 7.39
C GLY A 150 14.20 -10.51 6.88
N ARG A 151 14.21 -11.24 5.76
CA ARG A 151 15.43 -11.77 5.15
C ARG A 151 16.21 -10.67 4.45
N GLU A 152 17.38 -10.36 4.98
CA GLU A 152 18.28 -9.31 4.48
C GLU A 152 18.73 -9.57 3.04
N ASP A 153 19.08 -10.83 2.70
CA ASP A 153 19.47 -11.23 1.35
C ASP A 153 18.39 -10.98 0.27
N LEU A 154 17.13 -10.92 0.67
CA LEU A 154 16.02 -10.59 -0.22
C LEU A 154 15.76 -9.08 -0.27
N LEU A 155 15.95 -8.37 0.84
CA LEU A 155 15.87 -6.92 0.89
C LEU A 155 16.98 -6.27 0.07
N ASP A 156 18.19 -6.82 0.08
CA ASP A 156 19.32 -6.36 -0.74
C ASP A 156 18.96 -6.32 -2.23
N ARG A 157 18.22 -7.31 -2.74
CA ARG A 157 17.79 -7.32 -4.15
C ARG A 157 16.87 -6.15 -4.50
N ILE A 158 16.10 -5.64 -3.53
CA ILE A 158 15.26 -4.44 -3.72
C ILE A 158 16.13 -3.18 -3.66
N ILE A 159 17.12 -3.16 -2.76
CA ILE A 159 18.08 -2.06 -2.62
C ILE A 159 18.91 -1.92 -3.88
N ASP A 160 19.42 -3.03 -4.44
CA ASP A 160 20.29 -3.08 -5.61
C ASP A 160 19.67 -2.50 -6.90
N VAL A 161 18.35 -2.47 -7.00
CA VAL A 161 17.66 -1.89 -8.16
C VAL A 161 17.30 -0.42 -7.98
N HIS A 162 17.67 0.19 -6.85
CA HIS A 162 17.64 1.63 -6.55
C HIS A 162 16.30 2.33 -6.88
N PRO A 163 15.15 1.91 -6.33
CA PRO A 163 13.92 2.68 -6.47
C PRO A 163 14.03 4.01 -5.70
N GLU A 164 13.32 5.05 -6.14
CA GLU A 164 13.33 6.37 -5.50
C GLU A 164 12.70 6.35 -4.10
N VAL A 165 11.70 5.47 -3.90
CA VAL A 165 11.04 5.25 -2.62
C VAL A 165 10.85 3.75 -2.40
N VAL A 166 11.19 3.26 -1.21
CA VAL A 166 10.82 1.92 -0.77
C VAL A 166 9.82 2.01 0.37
N SER A 167 8.68 1.38 0.17
CA SER A 167 7.56 1.36 1.12
C SER A 167 7.36 -0.04 1.69
N HIS A 168 7.12 -0.13 2.98
CA HIS A 168 6.57 -1.31 3.64
C HIS A 168 5.57 -0.88 4.71
N ASN A 169 4.32 -1.31 4.58
CA ASN A 169 3.24 -0.84 5.45
C ASN A 169 3.21 -1.56 6.80
N MET A 170 3.02 -0.80 7.88
CA MET A 170 2.67 -1.33 9.20
C MET A 170 1.22 -1.81 9.25
N GLU A 171 0.35 -1.21 8.45
CA GLU A 171 -1.10 -1.42 8.33
C GLU A 171 -1.92 -1.09 9.57
N THR A 172 -1.42 -1.36 10.78
CA THR A 172 -2.13 -1.11 12.05
C THR A 172 -1.14 -0.98 13.20
N VAL A 173 -1.67 -0.68 14.40
CA VAL A 173 -0.90 -0.56 15.64
C VAL A 173 -0.44 -1.92 16.18
N LYS A 174 0.55 -1.92 17.07
CA LYS A 174 1.19 -3.14 17.61
C LYS A 174 0.19 -4.17 18.15
N ARG A 175 -0.74 -3.75 19.01
CA ARG A 175 -1.74 -4.63 19.62
C ARG A 175 -2.61 -5.35 18.61
N LEU A 176 -2.99 -4.67 17.52
CA LEU A 176 -3.91 -5.20 16.51
C LEU A 176 -3.20 -6.00 15.40
N THR A 177 -1.87 -5.97 15.32
CA THR A 177 -1.13 -6.60 14.22
C THR A 177 -1.49 -8.06 14.02
N ARG A 178 -1.60 -8.85 15.11
CA ARG A 178 -1.91 -10.28 15.00
C ARG A 178 -3.33 -10.56 14.45
N GLU A 179 -4.29 -9.71 14.78
CA GLU A 179 -5.68 -9.82 14.29
C GLU A 179 -5.78 -9.37 12.83
N VAL A 180 -5.10 -8.27 12.48
CA VAL A 180 -5.21 -7.60 11.19
C VAL A 180 -4.32 -8.24 10.14
N ARG A 181 -3.11 -8.69 10.53
CA ARG A 181 -2.05 -9.22 9.64
C ARG A 181 -1.49 -10.52 10.23
N ILE A 182 -2.22 -11.60 10.14
CA ILE A 182 -1.96 -12.86 10.88
C ILE A 182 -0.50 -13.37 10.73
N GLN A 183 0.08 -13.29 9.54
CA GLN A 183 1.44 -13.79 9.24
C GLN A 183 2.54 -12.75 9.44
N ALA A 184 2.19 -11.46 9.51
CA ALA A 184 3.17 -10.39 9.72
C ALA A 184 3.43 -10.16 11.21
N LYS A 185 4.58 -9.55 11.51
CA LYS A 185 4.97 -9.17 12.87
C LYS A 185 5.32 -7.69 12.90
N TYR A 186 4.87 -6.98 13.93
CA TYR A 186 5.10 -5.55 14.10
C TYR A 186 6.60 -5.20 14.10
N GLU A 187 7.35 -5.89 14.95
CA GLU A 187 8.80 -5.68 15.08
C GLU A 187 9.57 -6.04 13.80
N ARG A 188 9.12 -7.06 13.07
CA ARG A 188 9.69 -7.41 11.76
C ARG A 188 9.51 -6.28 10.76
N SER A 189 8.31 -5.69 10.70
CA SER A 189 8.03 -4.58 9.80
C SER A 189 8.90 -3.35 10.12
N LEU A 190 9.10 -3.02 11.41
CA LEU A 190 10.05 -2.00 11.82
C LEU A 190 11.49 -2.36 11.43
N GLY A 191 11.90 -3.61 11.64
CA GLY A 191 13.22 -4.10 11.25
C GLY A 191 13.48 -3.98 9.74
N VAL A 192 12.49 -4.32 8.91
CA VAL A 192 12.57 -4.14 7.44
C VAL A 192 12.78 -2.67 7.08
N LEU A 193 11.98 -1.76 7.64
CA LEU A 193 12.11 -0.32 7.36
C LEU A 193 13.48 0.22 7.82
N LYS A 194 13.94 -0.21 9.00
CA LYS A 194 15.26 0.15 9.51
C LYS A 194 16.37 -0.35 8.59
N TYR A 195 16.32 -1.62 8.20
CA TYR A 195 17.32 -2.22 7.31
C TYR A 195 17.41 -1.47 5.98
N LEU A 196 16.28 -1.18 5.35
CA LEU A 196 16.24 -0.41 4.11
C LEU A 196 16.90 0.97 4.27
N LYS A 197 16.62 1.66 5.39
CA LYS A 197 17.19 2.99 5.66
C LYS A 197 18.69 2.94 5.92
N ASP A 198 19.13 1.99 6.72
CA ASP A 198 20.56 1.81 7.08
C ASP A 198 21.40 1.40 5.86
N ASN A 199 20.80 0.73 4.85
CA ASN A 199 21.47 0.26 3.65
C ASN A 199 21.23 1.16 2.42
N GLY A 200 20.98 2.45 2.63
CA GLY A 200 21.10 3.48 1.61
C GLY A 200 19.84 3.84 0.85
N ILE A 201 18.67 3.32 1.23
CA ILE A 201 17.40 3.80 0.66
C ILE A 201 17.16 5.24 1.14
N SER A 202 17.19 6.17 0.20
CA SER A 202 17.08 7.61 0.49
C SER A 202 15.73 7.99 1.08
N ARG A 203 14.65 7.36 0.62
CA ARG A 203 13.27 7.61 1.09
C ARG A 203 12.58 6.31 1.44
N THR A 204 12.32 6.12 2.75
CA THR A 204 11.53 5.01 3.27
C THR A 204 10.13 5.48 3.62
N LYS A 205 9.14 4.63 3.38
CA LYS A 205 7.73 4.97 3.58
C LYS A 205 6.97 3.83 4.24
N SER A 206 5.96 4.19 5.04
CA SER A 206 5.01 3.24 5.62
C SER A 206 3.59 3.80 5.63
N GLY A 207 2.62 2.94 5.84
CA GLY A 207 1.22 3.31 5.96
C GLY A 207 0.52 2.57 7.09
N ILE A 208 -0.46 3.24 7.70
CA ILE A 208 -1.40 2.66 8.65
C ILE A 208 -2.84 2.99 8.27
N MET A 209 -3.73 2.07 8.59
CA MET A 209 -5.17 2.26 8.46
C MET A 209 -5.80 2.42 9.83
N LEU A 210 -6.73 3.36 9.96
CA LEU A 210 -7.46 3.64 11.19
C LEU A 210 -8.92 3.21 11.09
N GLY A 211 -9.53 2.90 12.23
CA GLY A 211 -10.90 2.45 12.36
C GLY A 211 -11.07 0.95 12.59
N LEU A 212 -9.98 0.27 12.99
CA LEU A 212 -9.97 -1.14 13.39
C LEU A 212 -10.06 -1.32 14.93
N GLY A 213 -10.12 -0.21 15.72
CA GLY A 213 -10.24 -0.22 17.16
C GLY A 213 -8.94 0.12 17.90
N GLU A 214 -8.02 0.77 17.21
CA GLU A 214 -6.86 1.43 17.80
C GLU A 214 -7.27 2.62 18.67
N THR A 215 -6.48 2.92 19.69
CA THR A 215 -6.61 4.15 20.48
C THR A 215 -5.70 5.24 19.91
N GLU A 216 -5.94 6.49 20.32
CA GLU A 216 -5.09 7.61 19.90
C GLU A 216 -3.63 7.41 20.37
N ASP A 217 -3.43 6.99 21.60
CA ASP A 217 -2.09 6.75 22.16
C ASP A 217 -1.35 5.65 21.39
N GLU A 218 -2.04 4.59 20.95
CA GLU A 218 -1.45 3.54 20.14
C GLU A 218 -1.03 4.04 18.76
N VAL A 219 -1.80 4.94 18.16
CA VAL A 219 -1.44 5.57 16.88
C VAL A 219 -0.20 6.45 17.05
N ILE A 220 -0.16 7.28 18.10
CA ILE A 220 0.99 8.13 18.42
C ILE A 220 2.23 7.27 18.67
N GLN A 221 2.12 6.21 19.48
CA GLN A 221 3.23 5.28 19.72
C GLN A 221 3.72 4.63 18.43
N THR A 222 2.82 4.27 17.52
CA THR A 222 3.20 3.70 16.22
C THR A 222 3.97 4.72 15.36
N LEU A 223 3.60 6.00 15.40
CA LEU A 223 4.35 7.06 14.73
C LEU A 223 5.74 7.26 15.35
N GLU A 224 5.86 7.22 16.69
CA GLU A 224 7.14 7.27 17.40
C GLU A 224 8.04 6.09 17.02
N ASP A 225 7.49 4.87 17.01
CA ASP A 225 8.21 3.65 16.61
C ASP A 225 8.74 3.78 15.16
N LEU A 226 7.92 4.28 14.24
CA LEU A 226 8.32 4.54 12.86
C LEU A 226 9.42 5.60 12.75
N ARG A 227 9.34 6.66 13.57
CA ARG A 227 10.43 7.67 13.62
C ARG A 227 11.72 7.13 14.21
N SER A 228 11.64 6.21 15.18
CA SER A 228 12.82 5.58 15.79
C SER A 228 13.68 4.81 14.77
N VAL A 229 13.07 4.35 13.67
CA VAL A 229 13.76 3.70 12.53
C VAL A 229 14.03 4.66 11.37
N HIS A 230 13.97 5.98 11.62
CA HIS A 230 14.26 7.05 10.66
C HIS A 230 13.38 7.05 9.41
N LEU A 231 12.11 6.60 9.53
CA LEU A 231 11.17 6.65 8.42
C LEU A 231 10.94 8.08 7.94
N ASP A 232 10.92 8.29 6.62
CA ASP A 232 10.76 9.62 6.02
C ASP A 232 9.29 10.00 5.80
N ILE A 233 8.46 9.04 5.37
CA ILE A 233 7.11 9.29 4.87
C ILE A 233 6.11 8.36 5.54
N VAL A 234 5.00 8.92 6.03
CA VAL A 234 3.89 8.12 6.58
C VAL A 234 2.56 8.48 5.92
N THR A 235 1.77 7.47 5.61
CA THR A 235 0.38 7.62 5.14
C THR A 235 -0.58 7.08 6.18
N ILE A 236 -1.65 7.85 6.48
CA ILE A 236 -2.66 7.49 7.47
C ILE A 236 -4.04 7.58 6.81
N GLY A 237 -4.72 6.45 6.65
CA GLY A 237 -5.99 6.37 5.94
C GLY A 237 -7.10 5.69 6.74
N GLN A 238 -8.36 5.85 6.33
CA GLN A 238 -9.48 5.11 6.92
C GLN A 238 -9.53 3.69 6.37
N TYR A 239 -9.61 2.71 7.25
CA TYR A 239 -9.97 1.35 6.85
C TYR A 239 -11.39 1.31 6.30
N LEU A 240 -11.55 0.68 5.14
CA LEU A 240 -12.85 0.41 4.54
C LEU A 240 -12.98 -1.10 4.31
N GLN A 241 -13.98 -1.70 4.92
CA GLN A 241 -14.23 -3.14 4.82
C GLN A 241 -14.51 -3.58 3.38
N PRO A 242 -13.67 -4.43 2.75
CA PRO A 242 -13.86 -4.85 1.36
C PRO A 242 -15.12 -5.71 1.18
N SER A 243 -15.39 -6.62 2.09
CA SER A 243 -16.61 -7.46 2.09
C SER A 243 -16.99 -7.87 3.51
N LYS A 244 -18.18 -8.47 3.69
CA LYS A 244 -18.66 -8.95 4.99
C LYS A 244 -17.75 -10.02 5.65
N LYS A 245 -16.84 -10.62 4.88
CA LYS A 245 -15.89 -11.65 5.38
C LYS A 245 -14.65 -11.02 6.03
N HIS A 246 -14.40 -9.74 5.80
CA HIS A 246 -13.24 -9.01 6.33
C HIS A 246 -13.58 -8.35 7.67
N LEU A 247 -12.55 -7.88 8.37
CA LEU A 247 -12.72 -7.20 9.65
C LEU A 247 -13.73 -6.05 9.54
N PRO A 248 -14.67 -5.91 10.51
CA PRO A 248 -15.62 -4.81 10.49
C PRO A 248 -14.93 -3.49 10.78
N VAL A 249 -15.46 -2.40 10.20
CA VAL A 249 -15.07 -1.04 10.62
C VAL A 249 -15.63 -0.81 12.01
N LYS A 250 -14.76 -0.56 12.99
CA LYS A 250 -15.15 -0.26 14.38
C LYS A 250 -15.44 1.22 14.57
N GLN A 251 -14.74 2.10 13.83
CA GLN A 251 -14.92 3.54 13.93
C GLN A 251 -14.62 4.24 12.59
N PHE A 252 -15.39 5.28 12.27
CA PHE A 252 -15.03 6.23 11.23
C PHE A 252 -14.33 7.43 11.86
N ILE A 253 -13.05 7.59 11.54
CA ILE A 253 -12.21 8.67 12.05
C ILE A 253 -12.62 9.99 11.39
N THR A 254 -12.73 11.05 12.18
CA THR A 254 -13.11 12.38 11.68
C THR A 254 -11.99 13.04 10.89
N PRO A 255 -12.30 13.96 9.95
CA PRO A 255 -11.30 14.75 9.25
C PRO A 255 -10.38 15.54 10.21
N ASP A 256 -10.92 16.06 11.32
CA ASP A 256 -10.14 16.81 12.31
C ASP A 256 -9.12 15.90 13.02
N GLN A 257 -9.50 14.65 13.30
CA GLN A 257 -8.57 13.68 13.90
C GLN A 257 -7.46 13.29 12.92
N PHE A 258 -7.75 13.12 11.64
CA PHE A 258 -6.73 12.92 10.61
C PHE A 258 -5.76 14.10 10.54
N LYS A 259 -6.29 15.34 10.55
CA LYS A 259 -5.47 16.54 10.56
C LYS A 259 -4.58 16.62 11.81
N LYS A 260 -5.10 16.25 12.98
CA LYS A 260 -4.32 16.16 14.22
C LYS A 260 -3.13 15.19 14.06
N TYR A 261 -3.33 14.01 13.47
CA TYR A 261 -2.25 13.05 13.24
C TYR A 261 -1.22 13.57 12.22
N GLU A 262 -1.65 14.30 11.19
CA GLU A 262 -0.75 14.97 10.25
C GLU A 262 0.17 15.96 10.98
N GLU A 263 -0.41 16.85 11.79
CA GLU A 263 0.34 17.85 12.56
C GLU A 263 1.31 17.20 13.56
N ILE A 264 0.88 16.12 14.24
CA ILE A 264 1.72 15.35 15.17
C ILE A 264 2.90 14.73 14.42
N GLY A 265 2.64 14.06 13.32
CA GLY A 265 3.69 13.41 12.53
C GLY A 265 4.70 14.42 11.98
N LEU A 266 4.26 15.55 11.45
CA LEU A 266 5.17 16.62 11.00
C LEU A 266 6.03 17.16 12.15
N LYS A 267 5.47 17.36 13.35
CA LYS A 267 6.23 17.77 14.55
C LYS A 267 7.24 16.71 15.01
N MET A 268 6.97 15.42 14.79
CA MET A 268 7.90 14.33 15.05
C MET A 268 9.07 14.29 14.05
N GLY A 269 9.01 15.09 12.96
CA GLY A 269 10.06 15.17 11.96
C GLY A 269 9.92 14.19 10.80
N PHE A 270 8.73 13.66 10.51
CA PHE A 270 8.48 13.03 9.22
C PHE A 270 8.61 14.07 8.11
N ARG A 271 9.24 13.70 7.00
CA ARG A 271 9.40 14.56 5.84
C ARG A 271 8.06 14.84 5.15
N HIS A 272 7.23 13.81 5.05
CA HIS A 272 5.88 13.88 4.51
C HIS A 272 4.91 13.07 5.37
N VAL A 273 3.72 13.63 5.61
CA VAL A 273 2.60 12.96 6.26
C VAL A 273 1.36 13.18 5.40
N GLU A 274 0.86 12.12 4.77
CA GLU A 274 -0.43 12.16 4.09
C GLU A 274 -1.47 11.52 5.01
N SER A 275 -2.36 12.32 5.57
CA SER A 275 -3.36 11.87 6.53
C SER A 275 -4.77 12.30 6.12
N GLY A 276 -5.69 11.34 6.00
CA GLY A 276 -7.06 11.65 5.60
C GLY A 276 -7.90 10.42 5.31
N ALA A 277 -9.20 10.59 5.38
CA ALA A 277 -10.17 9.48 5.27
C ALA A 277 -10.08 8.69 3.94
N LEU A 278 -9.68 9.33 2.86
CA LEU A 278 -9.52 8.69 1.55
C LEU A 278 -8.06 8.36 1.20
N VAL A 279 -7.10 8.69 2.06
CA VAL A 279 -5.68 8.37 1.86
C VAL A 279 -5.50 6.86 1.73
N ARG A 280 -4.64 6.47 0.80
CA ARG A 280 -4.14 5.11 0.58
C ARG A 280 -2.61 5.17 0.51
N SER A 281 -1.93 4.04 0.67
CA SER A 281 -0.47 4.01 0.68
C SER A 281 0.19 4.68 -0.53
N SER A 282 -0.41 4.60 -1.70
CA SER A 282 0.10 5.24 -2.93
C SER A 282 -0.57 6.58 -3.29
N TYR A 283 -1.39 7.15 -2.39
CA TYR A 283 -2.03 8.42 -2.66
C TYR A 283 -1.01 9.56 -2.71
N LYS A 284 -1.04 10.35 -3.79
CA LYS A 284 -0.09 11.46 -4.07
C LYS A 284 1.39 11.06 -3.97
N ALA A 285 1.71 9.80 -4.29
CA ALA A 285 3.06 9.26 -4.15
C ALA A 285 4.13 10.10 -4.88
N GLN A 286 3.80 10.73 -6.01
CA GLN A 286 4.72 11.62 -6.73
C GLN A 286 5.20 12.83 -5.91
N LYS A 287 4.43 13.28 -4.90
CA LYS A 287 4.82 14.39 -4.01
C LYS A 287 5.90 13.99 -3.00
N HIS A 288 6.10 12.72 -2.82
CA HIS A 288 7.08 12.19 -1.87
C HIS A 288 8.52 12.24 -2.40
N LEU A 289 8.71 12.70 -3.63
CA LEU A 289 10.01 12.80 -4.28
C LEU A 289 10.71 14.15 -4.01
N THR A 290 9.97 15.13 -3.51
CA THR A 290 10.46 16.49 -3.21
C THR A 290 11.04 16.63 -1.81
#